data_e3db7c0df1eb550000c84e059d174c81
#
_entry.id   e3db7c0df1eb550000c84e059d174c81
#
_cell.length_a   1.000
_cell.length_b   1.000
_cell.length_c   1.000
_cell.angle_alpha   90.00
_cell.angle_beta   90.00
_cell.angle_gamma   90.00
#
_symmetry.space_group_name_H-M   'P 1'
#
loop_
_entity.id
_entity.type
_entity.pdbx_description
1 polymer ?
#
loop_
_entity_poly.entity_id
_entity_poly.type
_entity_poly.pdbx_seq_one_letter_code
_entity_poly.pdbx_strand_id
1 'polypeptide(L)'
;MSHYHEYMINFIETQQRLYSQLRDAKLSIDPKLANHPRACAELIETFVQEHLYECIPRPSKITFYEKSTTAKALADVSCYDKDGFYYAFDVKTHNVKKWGMPNVVSYKKLDHFYQKPTNVFVVIIINYCVDDEGNILPSPALNIGPIESIPWKYLAVQGTLGQVQIINANHYGMSPVS
;
A
#
# COMPACT_ATOMS: atom_id res chain seq x y z
N MET A 1 -18.54 1.08 -19.60
CA MET A 1 -17.72 1.60 -18.50
C MET A 1 -16.47 0.75 -18.42
N SER A 2 -15.29 1.36 -18.47
CA SER A 2 -14.04 0.61 -18.43
C SER A 2 -13.87 -0.06 -17.06
N HIS A 3 -13.28 -1.25 -17.03
CA HIS A 3 -12.90 -1.93 -15.78
C HIS A 3 -12.15 -1.00 -14.81
N TYR A 4 -11.43 -0.04 -15.32
CA TYR A 4 -10.68 0.96 -14.55
C TYR A 4 -11.56 1.80 -13.61
N HIS A 5 -12.77 2.18 -14.03
CA HIS A 5 -13.69 2.94 -13.17
C HIS A 5 -14.25 2.08 -12.02
N GLU A 6 -14.47 0.81 -12.27
CA GLU A 6 -14.95 -0.16 -11.27
C GLU A 6 -13.85 -0.43 -10.21
N TYR A 7 -12.57 -0.50 -10.61
CA TYR A 7 -11.45 -0.63 -9.68
C TYR A 7 -11.29 0.60 -8.79
N MET A 8 -11.39 1.81 -9.34
CA MET A 8 -11.26 3.05 -8.56
C MET A 8 -12.29 3.12 -7.43
N ILE A 9 -13.53 2.73 -7.70
CA ILE A 9 -14.58 2.71 -6.67
C ILE A 9 -14.23 1.70 -5.56
N ASN A 10 -13.81 0.50 -5.90
CA ASN A 10 -13.45 -0.52 -4.93
C ASN A 10 -12.22 -0.13 -4.10
N PHE A 11 -11.21 0.49 -4.68
CA PHE A 11 -10.03 0.96 -3.95
C PHE A 11 -10.34 2.10 -2.99
N ILE A 12 -11.20 3.03 -3.36
CA ILE A 12 -11.61 4.14 -2.49
C ILE A 12 -12.32 3.60 -1.24
N GLU A 13 -13.27 2.71 -1.39
CA GLU A 13 -13.99 2.12 -0.26
C GLU A 13 -13.07 1.24 0.59
N THR A 14 -12.20 0.44 -0.02
CA THR A 14 -11.18 -0.36 0.68
C THR A 14 -10.26 0.53 1.50
N GLN A 15 -9.82 1.65 0.95
CA GLN A 15 -8.99 2.63 1.62
C GLN A 15 -9.67 3.21 2.87
N GLN A 16 -10.92 3.62 2.76
CA GLN A 16 -11.69 4.18 3.87
C GLN A 16 -11.86 3.16 5.01
N ARG A 17 -12.17 1.91 4.66
CA ARG A 17 -12.34 0.82 5.62
C ARG A 17 -11.00 0.48 6.30
N LEU A 18 -9.92 0.35 5.54
CA LEU A 18 -8.60 0.06 6.08
C LEU A 18 -8.11 1.17 7.01
N TYR A 19 -8.30 2.44 6.63
CA TYR A 19 -7.95 3.56 7.48
C TYR A 19 -8.72 3.53 8.80
N SER A 20 -10.02 3.28 8.77
CA SER A 20 -10.84 3.18 9.97
C SER A 20 -10.37 2.06 10.88
N GLN A 21 -10.14 0.86 10.34
CA GLN A 21 -9.65 -0.28 11.12
C GLN A 21 -8.26 -0.02 11.71
N LEU A 22 -7.33 0.54 10.93
CA LEU A 22 -5.97 0.84 11.39
C LEU A 22 -5.97 1.88 12.52
N ARG A 23 -6.80 2.93 12.41
CA ARG A 23 -6.98 3.94 13.46
C ARG A 23 -7.55 3.34 14.74
N ASP A 24 -8.57 2.49 14.60
CA ASP A 24 -9.30 1.92 15.72
C ASP A 24 -8.52 0.78 16.41
N ALA A 25 -7.55 0.18 15.71
CA ALA A 25 -6.67 -0.86 16.25
C ALA A 25 -5.71 -0.36 17.33
N LYS A 26 -5.44 0.95 17.37
CA LYS A 26 -4.54 1.58 18.37
C LYS A 26 -3.20 0.85 18.48
N LEU A 27 -2.56 0.61 17.33
CA LEU A 27 -1.25 -0.03 17.30
C LEU A 27 -0.25 0.77 18.12
N SER A 28 0.58 0.08 18.90
CA SER A 28 1.62 0.70 19.71
C SER A 28 2.91 -0.10 19.65
N ILE A 29 4.01 0.59 19.89
CA ILE A 29 5.36 0.04 19.91
C ILE A 29 6.09 0.54 21.17
N ASP A 30 7.06 -0.21 21.68
CA ASP A 30 7.93 0.29 22.75
C ASP A 30 8.50 1.65 22.32
N PRO A 31 8.34 2.73 23.13
CA PRO A 31 8.86 4.06 22.81
C PRO A 31 10.34 4.06 22.45
N LYS A 32 11.14 3.13 23.01
CA LYS A 32 12.55 2.97 22.66
C LYS A 32 12.75 2.54 21.20
N LEU A 33 11.78 1.85 20.61
CA LEU A 33 11.79 1.39 19.22
C LEU A 33 11.07 2.36 18.28
N ALA A 34 10.41 3.39 18.79
CA ALA A 34 9.67 4.38 17.99
C ALA A 34 10.52 5.05 16.90
N ASN A 35 11.83 5.14 17.15
CA ASN A 35 12.81 5.65 16.20
C ASN A 35 13.33 4.59 15.21
N HIS A 36 12.94 3.32 15.36
CA HIS A 36 13.34 2.24 14.47
C HIS A 36 12.33 2.09 13.33
N PRO A 37 12.64 2.60 12.11
CA PRO A 37 11.64 2.68 11.02
C PRO A 37 11.06 1.32 10.67
N ARG A 38 11.88 0.29 10.69
CA ARG A 38 11.49 -1.06 10.30
C ARG A 38 10.52 -1.69 11.28
N ALA A 39 10.68 -1.46 12.59
CA ALA A 39 9.79 -2.04 13.59
C ALA A 39 8.34 -1.51 13.47
N CYS A 40 8.18 -0.21 13.23
CA CYS A 40 6.86 0.37 12.97
C CYS A 40 6.29 -0.14 11.63
N ALA A 41 7.13 -0.22 10.60
CA ALA A 41 6.71 -0.73 9.29
C ALA A 41 6.19 -2.16 9.37
N GLU A 42 6.95 -3.07 9.98
CA GLU A 42 6.56 -4.48 10.14
C GLU A 42 5.22 -4.65 10.87
N LEU A 43 4.97 -3.82 11.91
CA LEU A 43 3.71 -3.87 12.65
C LEU A 43 2.53 -3.44 11.77
N ILE A 44 2.69 -2.35 11.01
CA ILE A 44 1.66 -1.86 10.10
C ILE A 44 1.44 -2.85 8.93
N GLU A 45 2.51 -3.36 8.33
CA GLU A 45 2.44 -4.36 7.25
C GLU A 45 1.71 -5.62 7.70
N THR A 46 2.04 -6.15 8.89
CA THR A 46 1.35 -7.30 9.47
C THR A 46 -0.13 -7.02 9.66
N PHE A 47 -0.49 -5.87 10.20
CA PHE A 47 -1.89 -5.47 10.36
C PHE A 47 -2.62 -5.46 9.02
N VAL A 48 -2.02 -4.85 7.98
CA VAL A 48 -2.63 -4.81 6.64
C VAL A 48 -2.81 -6.21 6.06
N GLN A 49 -1.80 -7.06 6.17
CA GLN A 49 -1.89 -8.45 5.70
C GLN A 49 -3.02 -9.22 6.36
N GLU A 50 -3.30 -8.95 7.63
CA GLU A 50 -4.35 -9.63 8.39
C GLU A 50 -5.76 -9.12 8.06
N HIS A 51 -5.91 -7.82 7.78
CA HIS A 51 -7.22 -7.17 7.71
C HIS A 51 -7.63 -6.68 6.32
N LEU A 52 -6.73 -6.62 5.34
CA LEU A 52 -7.04 -6.08 4.02
C LEU A 52 -8.21 -6.79 3.34
N TYR A 53 -8.30 -8.12 3.47
CA TYR A 53 -9.39 -8.88 2.85
C TYR A 53 -10.76 -8.44 3.36
N GLU A 54 -10.88 -8.15 4.65
CA GLU A 54 -12.13 -7.69 5.27
C GLU A 54 -12.50 -6.26 4.87
N CYS A 55 -11.49 -5.46 4.52
CA CYS A 55 -11.67 -4.10 4.03
C CYS A 55 -12.19 -4.04 2.60
N ILE A 56 -11.97 -5.07 1.77
CA ILE A 56 -12.45 -5.11 0.40
C ILE A 56 -13.98 -5.21 0.40
N PRO A 57 -14.71 -4.30 -0.30
CA PRO A 57 -16.17 -4.27 -0.30
C PRO A 57 -16.81 -5.57 -0.77
N ARG A 58 -17.93 -5.96 -0.14
CA ARG A 58 -18.72 -7.11 -0.56
C ARG A 58 -20.00 -6.65 -1.26
N PRO A 59 -20.44 -7.39 -2.30
CA PRO A 59 -19.85 -8.60 -2.84
C PRO A 59 -18.56 -8.32 -3.61
N SER A 60 -17.44 -8.76 -3.06
CA SER A 60 -16.18 -8.66 -3.76
C SER A 60 -16.13 -9.67 -4.88
N LYS A 61 -15.52 -9.31 -5.99
CA LYS A 61 -15.23 -10.25 -7.08
C LYS A 61 -14.03 -11.15 -6.77
N ILE A 62 -13.47 -11.04 -5.57
CA ILE A 62 -12.27 -11.78 -5.15
C ILE A 62 -12.59 -13.26 -4.99
N THR A 63 -11.84 -14.10 -5.70
CA THR A 63 -11.98 -15.56 -5.67
C THR A 63 -10.90 -16.25 -4.86
N PHE A 64 -9.75 -15.61 -4.70
CA PHE A 64 -8.61 -16.15 -3.97
C PHE A 64 -7.82 -15.01 -3.33
N TYR A 65 -7.32 -15.23 -2.13
CA TYR A 65 -6.52 -14.26 -1.36
C TYR A 65 -5.37 -14.98 -0.67
N GLU A 66 -4.16 -14.46 -0.81
CA GLU A 66 -2.96 -15.04 -0.23
C GLU A 66 -2.09 -13.96 0.41
N LYS A 67 -1.58 -14.24 1.60
CA LYS A 67 -0.56 -13.44 2.26
C LYS A 67 0.82 -13.94 1.85
N SER A 68 1.74 -13.04 1.62
CA SER A 68 3.10 -13.43 1.32
C SER A 68 3.78 -14.01 2.56
N THR A 69 4.47 -15.13 2.38
CA THR A 69 5.26 -15.78 3.43
C THR A 69 6.75 -15.51 3.29
N THR A 70 7.17 -14.77 2.27
CA THR A 70 8.59 -14.53 1.99
C THR A 70 8.91 -13.04 1.82
N ALA A 71 9.97 -12.58 2.48
CA ALA A 71 10.48 -11.21 2.36
C ALA A 71 10.98 -10.82 0.95
N LYS A 72 11.07 -11.78 0.02
CA LYS A 72 11.49 -11.57 -1.37
C LYS A 72 10.32 -11.57 -2.36
N ALA A 73 9.09 -11.73 -1.87
CA ALA A 73 7.92 -11.67 -2.73
C ALA A 73 7.80 -10.31 -3.41
N LEU A 74 7.10 -10.29 -4.53
CA LEU A 74 6.81 -9.04 -5.24
C LEU A 74 5.81 -8.19 -4.47
N ALA A 75 4.96 -8.82 -3.68
CA ALA A 75 3.85 -8.20 -2.97
C ALA A 75 3.69 -8.81 -1.56
N ASP A 76 3.10 -8.06 -0.65
CA ASP A 76 2.80 -8.50 0.72
C ASP A 76 1.52 -9.33 0.77
N VAL A 77 0.58 -9.00 -0.11
CA VAL A 77 -0.70 -9.70 -0.29
C VAL A 77 -1.01 -9.82 -1.76
N SER A 78 -1.65 -10.92 -2.16
CA SER A 78 -2.14 -11.09 -3.52
C SER A 78 -3.54 -11.69 -3.56
N CYS A 79 -4.28 -11.38 -4.61
CA CYS A 79 -5.58 -11.99 -4.84
C CYS A 79 -5.91 -12.06 -6.33
N TYR A 80 -6.88 -12.93 -6.66
CA TYR A 80 -7.49 -13.01 -7.98
C TYR A 80 -8.96 -12.57 -7.88
N ASP A 81 -9.42 -11.90 -8.91
CA ASP A 81 -10.85 -11.71 -9.06
C ASP A 81 -11.48 -12.78 -9.97
N LYS A 82 -12.80 -12.77 -10.04
CA LYS A 82 -13.57 -13.70 -10.88
C LYS A 82 -13.41 -13.46 -12.39
N ASP A 83 -12.88 -12.29 -12.78
CA ASP A 83 -12.62 -11.91 -14.15
C ASP A 83 -11.18 -12.29 -14.58
N GLY A 84 -10.40 -12.90 -13.66
CA GLY A 84 -9.06 -13.43 -13.90
C GLY A 84 -7.94 -12.40 -13.73
N PHE A 85 -8.24 -11.22 -13.19
CA PHE A 85 -7.19 -10.26 -12.84
C PHE A 85 -6.45 -10.69 -11.57
N TYR A 86 -5.13 -10.55 -11.62
CA TYR A 86 -4.25 -10.80 -10.49
C TYR A 86 -3.80 -9.47 -9.88
N TYR A 87 -4.13 -9.24 -8.63
CA TYR A 87 -3.75 -8.06 -7.87
C TYR A 87 -2.61 -8.41 -6.91
N ALA A 88 -1.51 -7.69 -7.03
CA ALA A 88 -0.36 -7.77 -6.14
C ALA A 88 -0.29 -6.49 -5.31
N PHE A 89 -0.61 -6.56 -4.02
CA PHE A 89 -0.59 -5.43 -3.09
C PHE A 89 0.75 -5.35 -2.38
N ASP A 90 1.41 -4.20 -2.50
CA ASP A 90 2.68 -3.88 -1.86
C ASP A 90 2.47 -2.74 -0.86
N VAL A 91 2.73 -3.02 0.42
CA VAL A 91 2.52 -2.07 1.50
C VAL A 91 3.76 -1.22 1.70
N LYS A 92 3.59 0.08 1.69
CA LYS A 92 4.65 1.06 1.94
C LYS A 92 4.25 1.99 3.06
N THR A 93 5.10 2.07 4.06
CA THR A 93 4.90 2.93 5.21
C THR A 93 5.84 4.12 5.18
N HIS A 94 5.36 5.27 5.60
CA HIS A 94 6.16 6.49 5.67
C HIS A 94 5.89 7.25 6.97
N ASN A 95 6.92 7.42 7.79
CA ASN A 95 6.83 8.26 8.99
C ASN A 95 6.93 9.73 8.57
N VAL A 96 5.85 10.49 8.71
CA VAL A 96 5.76 11.88 8.26
C VAL A 96 6.71 12.84 9.00
N LYS A 97 7.23 12.43 10.15
CA LYS A 97 8.23 13.20 10.92
C LYS A 97 9.67 12.92 10.46
N LYS A 98 9.88 12.01 9.50
CA LYS A 98 11.21 11.59 9.03
C LYS A 98 11.38 11.85 7.54
N TRP A 99 12.61 12.15 7.16
CA TRP A 99 13.01 12.22 5.77
C TRP A 99 13.20 10.80 5.23
N GLY A 100 12.71 10.55 4.05
CA GLY A 100 12.87 9.29 3.35
C GLY A 100 11.71 9.06 2.39
N MET A 101 12.02 8.41 1.27
CA MET A 101 11.03 8.09 0.26
C MET A 101 10.87 6.58 0.21
N PRO A 102 9.63 6.06 0.23
CA PRO A 102 9.44 4.62 0.14
C PRO A 102 9.87 4.11 -1.24
N ASN A 103 10.75 3.12 -1.22
CA ASN A 103 11.04 2.31 -2.39
C ASN A 103 9.87 1.35 -2.61
N VAL A 104 9.30 1.36 -3.80
CA VAL A 104 8.19 0.47 -4.13
C VAL A 104 8.74 -0.85 -4.63
N VAL A 105 9.28 -0.88 -5.84
CA VAL A 105 9.68 -2.10 -6.52
C VAL A 105 10.80 -1.79 -7.52
N SER A 106 11.64 -2.77 -7.86
CA SER A 106 12.57 -2.58 -8.97
C SER A 106 11.82 -2.56 -10.30
N TYR A 107 12.22 -1.67 -11.20
CA TYR A 107 11.66 -1.55 -12.54
C TYR A 107 11.63 -2.90 -13.28
N LYS A 108 12.72 -3.67 -13.20
CA LYS A 108 12.80 -5.00 -13.84
C LYS A 108 11.74 -5.98 -13.33
N LYS A 109 11.46 -5.98 -12.03
CA LYS A 109 10.41 -6.84 -11.47
C LYS A 109 9.03 -6.39 -11.94
N LEU A 110 8.80 -5.07 -11.98
CA LEU A 110 7.54 -4.50 -12.43
C LEU A 110 7.31 -4.78 -13.91
N ASP A 111 8.34 -4.59 -14.76
CA ASP A 111 8.29 -4.90 -16.18
C ASP A 111 7.95 -6.38 -16.43
N HIS A 112 8.62 -7.29 -15.71
CA HIS A 112 8.30 -8.73 -15.79
C HIS A 112 6.88 -9.04 -15.33
N PHE A 113 6.42 -8.39 -14.29
CA PHE A 113 5.07 -8.58 -13.75
C PHE A 113 4.00 -8.19 -14.77
N TYR A 114 4.18 -7.08 -15.48
CA TYR A 114 3.24 -6.60 -16.50
C TYR A 114 3.35 -7.30 -17.87
N GLN A 115 4.20 -8.33 -18.01
CA GLN A 115 4.14 -9.23 -19.18
C GLN A 115 2.78 -9.95 -19.29
N LYS A 116 2.04 -10.05 -18.19
CA LYS A 116 0.65 -10.52 -18.19
C LYS A 116 -0.28 -9.30 -18.08
N PRO A 117 -1.11 -9.04 -19.11
CA PRO A 117 -1.97 -7.85 -19.14
C PRO A 117 -3.07 -7.83 -18.07
N THR A 118 -3.36 -8.98 -17.45
CA THR A 118 -4.34 -9.10 -16.36
C THR A 118 -3.71 -8.87 -14.98
N ASN A 119 -2.42 -8.57 -14.91
CA ASN A 119 -1.76 -8.28 -13.64
C ASN A 119 -1.91 -6.80 -13.29
N VAL A 120 -2.22 -6.52 -12.03
CA VAL A 120 -2.40 -5.17 -11.47
C VAL A 120 -1.51 -5.04 -10.23
N PHE A 121 -0.51 -4.18 -10.29
CA PHE A 121 0.36 -3.90 -9.15
C PHE A 121 -0.22 -2.74 -8.34
N VAL A 122 -0.68 -3.05 -7.14
CA VAL A 122 -1.37 -2.10 -6.25
C VAL A 122 -0.41 -1.66 -5.14
N VAL A 123 -0.26 -0.36 -4.96
CA VAL A 123 0.53 0.20 -3.87
C VAL A 123 -0.41 0.69 -2.77
N ILE A 124 -0.13 0.27 -1.53
CA ILE A 124 -0.78 0.77 -0.32
C ILE A 124 0.22 1.68 0.39
N ILE A 125 -0.06 2.97 0.43
CA ILE A 125 0.80 3.95 1.11
C ILE A 125 0.15 4.35 2.41
N ILE A 126 0.85 4.10 3.52
CA ILE A 126 0.38 4.44 4.87
C ILE A 126 1.34 5.45 5.48
N ASN A 127 0.91 6.69 5.51
CA ASN A 127 1.59 7.73 6.23
C ASN A 127 1.21 7.65 7.72
N TYR A 128 2.20 7.73 8.61
CA TYR A 128 1.98 7.64 10.04
C TYR A 128 2.94 8.54 10.82
N CYS A 129 2.63 8.79 12.07
CA CYS A 129 3.60 9.26 13.06
C CYS A 129 3.51 8.41 14.32
N VAL A 130 4.51 8.53 15.18
CA VAL A 130 4.52 7.91 16.51
C VAL A 130 4.54 9.02 17.54
N ASP A 131 3.69 8.91 18.55
CA ASP A 131 3.68 9.84 19.68
C ASP A 131 4.73 9.44 20.74
N ASP A 132 4.82 10.23 21.81
CA ASP A 132 5.81 10.03 22.87
C ASP A 132 5.50 8.77 23.72
N GLU A 133 4.27 8.28 23.66
CA GLU A 133 3.82 7.07 24.35
C GLU A 133 4.02 5.81 23.51
N GLY A 134 4.48 5.96 22.26
CA GLY A 134 4.70 4.87 21.32
C GLY A 134 3.46 4.46 20.52
N ASN A 135 2.38 5.23 20.56
CA ASN A 135 1.20 4.94 19.73
C ASN A 135 1.47 5.31 18.28
N ILE A 136 1.09 4.40 17.38
CA ILE A 136 1.17 4.61 15.94
C ILE A 136 -0.12 5.30 15.50
N LEU A 137 0.01 6.52 15.01
CA LEU A 137 -1.10 7.36 14.58
C LEU A 137 -1.12 7.41 13.05
N PRO A 138 -2.02 6.68 12.38
CA PRO A 138 -2.12 6.72 10.93
C PRO A 138 -2.63 8.10 10.49
N SER A 139 -2.00 8.64 9.45
CA SER A 139 -2.49 9.84 8.78
C SER A 139 -3.73 9.51 7.92
N PRO A 140 -4.72 10.40 7.83
CA PRO A 140 -5.84 10.22 6.90
C PRO A 140 -5.42 10.17 5.42
N ALA A 141 -4.19 10.55 5.11
CA ALA A 141 -3.59 10.41 3.78
C ALA A 141 -3.10 8.99 3.46
N LEU A 142 -3.82 7.95 3.89
CA LEU A 142 -3.65 6.59 3.41
C LEU A 142 -4.15 6.50 1.98
N ASN A 143 -3.43 5.78 1.12
CA ASN A 143 -3.76 5.64 -0.29
C ASN A 143 -3.64 4.19 -0.77
N ILE A 144 -4.62 3.74 -1.53
CA ILE A 144 -4.61 2.43 -2.19
C ILE A 144 -4.96 2.63 -3.66
N GLY A 145 -4.09 2.18 -4.55
CA GLY A 145 -4.36 2.25 -5.98
C GLY A 145 -3.33 1.55 -6.84
N PRO A 146 -3.68 1.26 -8.09
CA PRO A 146 -2.73 0.74 -9.06
C PRO A 146 -1.56 1.71 -9.24
N ILE A 147 -0.34 1.20 -9.39
CA ILE A 147 0.85 2.04 -9.55
C ILE A 147 0.75 2.97 -10.77
N GLU A 148 0.10 2.52 -11.83
CA GLU A 148 -0.17 3.31 -13.04
C GLU A 148 -1.12 4.49 -12.81
N SER A 149 -1.87 4.50 -11.72
CA SER A 149 -2.72 5.63 -11.34
C SER A 149 -1.96 6.75 -10.61
N ILE A 150 -0.72 6.47 -10.19
CA ILE A 150 0.13 7.45 -9.54
C ILE A 150 0.64 8.46 -10.58
N PRO A 151 0.36 9.76 -10.44
CA PRO A 151 0.87 10.75 -11.37
C PRO A 151 2.40 10.73 -11.44
N TRP A 152 2.96 10.80 -12.64
CA TRP A 152 4.41 10.72 -12.90
C TRP A 152 5.25 11.68 -12.05
N LYS A 153 4.71 12.84 -11.69
CA LYS A 153 5.39 13.82 -10.83
C LYS A 153 5.66 13.31 -9.41
N TYR A 154 5.02 12.20 -9.01
CA TYR A 154 5.23 11.53 -7.71
C TYR A 154 6.04 10.25 -7.83
N LEU A 155 6.49 9.88 -9.02
CA LEU A 155 7.32 8.72 -9.27
C LEU A 155 8.71 9.13 -9.71
N ALA A 156 9.72 8.42 -9.21
CA ALA A 156 11.09 8.53 -9.68
C ALA A 156 11.71 7.14 -9.80
N VAL A 157 12.60 6.95 -10.77
CA VAL A 157 13.41 5.75 -10.88
C VAL A 157 14.82 6.11 -10.47
N GLN A 158 15.32 5.51 -9.40
CA GLN A 158 16.61 5.86 -8.82
C GLN A 158 17.54 4.65 -8.67
N GLY A 159 18.82 4.96 -8.65
CA GLY A 159 19.90 4.02 -8.42
C GLY A 159 20.20 3.10 -9.59
N THR A 160 21.31 2.40 -9.49
CA THR A 160 21.79 1.45 -10.52
C THR A 160 20.89 0.24 -10.71
N LEU A 161 20.04 -0.06 -9.72
CA LEU A 161 19.08 -1.17 -9.75
C LEU A 161 17.71 -0.75 -10.29
N GLY A 162 17.52 0.53 -10.66
CA GLY A 162 16.26 1.03 -11.19
C GLY A 162 15.10 0.87 -10.19
N GLN A 163 15.28 1.35 -8.95
CA GLN A 163 14.22 1.31 -7.94
C GLN A 163 13.17 2.38 -8.25
N VAL A 164 11.91 1.98 -8.36
CA VAL A 164 10.78 2.90 -8.42
C VAL A 164 10.51 3.41 -7.01
N GLN A 165 10.52 4.73 -6.85
CA GLN A 165 10.26 5.41 -5.59
C GLN A 165 9.07 6.35 -5.72
N ILE A 166 8.33 6.49 -4.63
CA ILE A 166 7.30 7.52 -4.52
C ILE A 166 7.93 8.73 -3.88
N ILE A 167 8.07 9.80 -4.66
CA ILE A 167 8.55 11.09 -4.20
C ILE A 167 7.38 11.94 -3.71
N ASN A 168 7.62 12.78 -2.69
CA ASN A 168 6.57 13.60 -2.05
C ASN A 168 5.39 12.78 -1.50
N ALA A 169 5.67 11.64 -0.85
CA ALA A 169 4.66 10.74 -0.30
C ALA A 169 3.65 11.45 0.64
N ASN A 170 4.08 12.51 1.33
CA ASN A 170 3.20 13.33 2.19
C ASN A 170 2.08 14.04 1.44
N HIS A 171 2.26 14.29 0.15
CA HIS A 171 1.29 15.00 -0.69
C HIS A 171 0.52 14.04 -1.62
N TYR A 172 0.96 12.79 -1.70
CA TYR A 172 0.29 11.80 -2.52
C TYR A 172 -0.97 11.30 -1.80
N GLY A 173 -2.12 11.45 -2.44
CA GLY A 173 -3.42 11.04 -1.90
C GLY A 173 -4.29 12.18 -1.37
N MET A 174 -3.83 13.40 -1.47
CA MET A 174 -4.55 14.57 -0.95
C MET A 174 -5.65 15.14 -1.86
N SER A 175 -5.83 14.62 -3.05
CA SER A 175 -6.92 15.06 -3.91
C SER A 175 -7.87 13.91 -4.14
N PRO A 176 -9.08 13.94 -3.58
CA PRO A 176 -10.17 13.20 -4.19
C PRO A 176 -10.28 13.73 -5.63
N VAL A 177 -10.24 12.82 -6.58
CA VAL A 177 -10.55 13.17 -7.97
C VAL A 177 -11.98 13.67 -7.97
N SER A 178 -12.13 15.00 -8.09
CA SER A 178 -13.41 15.67 -8.29
C SER A 178 -14.02 15.28 -9.62
#